data_1b782b6dab10a796bde385bea76bca10
#
_entry.id   1b782b6dab10a796bde385bea76bca10
#
_cell.length_a   1.000
_cell.length_b   1.000
_cell.length_c   1.000
_cell.angle_alpha   90.00
_cell.angle_beta   90.00
_cell.angle_gamma   90.00
#
_symmetry.space_group_name_H-M   'P 1'
#
loop_
_entity.id
_entity.type
_entity.pdbx_description
1 polymer ?
#
loop_
_entity_poly.entity_id
_entity_poly.type
_entity_poly.pdbx_seq_one_letter_code
_entity_poly.pdbx_strand_id
1 'polypeptide(L)'
;MYTAINQASNVRSYELSSIKACISGAAPLPIEVQESFEKLTRGRLVEGYGLTEASPVTHSNPLYGLRKVGTIGVPIPNTDAKIVDLVTGEDLPNGKVGELIVKGPQIMSGYWGTEHEDEAESILRDGWLYTGDVAVMDSDGYFQIISRKRDTIMTGVYSVYPRDVEEVLYENNKVLEAAVVGVGQENGEQKIKAFVVPRPNTSLTKEELIALCKRRLEEYAVPWEIEFREILPKSFVGKVLRRLLTEDKDEGEK
;
A
#
# COMPACT_ATOMS: atom_id res chain seq x y z
N MET A 1 -11.77 -9.10 -6.14
CA MET A 1 -12.68 -9.33 -7.30
C MET A 1 -11.89 -9.89 -8.49
N TYR A 2 -10.93 -9.19 -9.11
CA TYR A 2 -10.21 -9.65 -10.31
C TYR A 2 -9.50 -10.99 -10.11
N THR A 3 -8.83 -11.20 -8.96
CA THR A 3 -8.22 -12.49 -8.60
C THR A 3 -9.24 -13.63 -8.61
N ALA A 4 -10.44 -13.41 -8.04
CA ALA A 4 -11.49 -14.44 -8.01
C ALA A 4 -12.01 -14.77 -9.41
N ILE A 5 -12.13 -13.76 -10.28
CA ILE A 5 -12.52 -13.98 -11.68
C ILE A 5 -11.45 -14.81 -12.41
N ASN A 6 -10.17 -14.43 -12.27
CA ASN A 6 -9.06 -15.16 -12.91
C ASN A 6 -8.98 -16.63 -12.47
N GLN A 7 -9.35 -16.92 -11.22
CA GLN A 7 -9.28 -18.26 -10.62
C GLN A 7 -10.53 -19.11 -10.82
N ALA A 8 -11.64 -18.52 -11.32
CA ALA A 8 -12.88 -19.26 -11.50
C ALA A 8 -12.70 -20.33 -12.61
N SER A 9 -12.94 -21.60 -12.26
CA SER A 9 -12.71 -22.74 -13.16
C SER A 9 -13.51 -22.69 -14.46
N ASN A 10 -14.69 -22.07 -14.42
CA ASN A 10 -15.59 -21.94 -15.56
C ASN A 10 -15.53 -20.58 -16.25
N VAL A 11 -14.59 -19.71 -15.90
CA VAL A 11 -14.54 -18.33 -16.42
C VAL A 11 -14.46 -18.26 -17.95
N ARG A 12 -13.80 -19.24 -18.57
CA ARG A 12 -13.66 -19.30 -20.04
C ARG A 12 -14.94 -19.71 -20.78
N SER A 13 -15.99 -20.17 -20.05
CA SER A 13 -17.29 -20.43 -20.63
C SER A 13 -18.14 -19.18 -20.84
N TYR A 14 -17.69 -18.04 -20.32
CA TYR A 14 -18.34 -16.74 -20.50
C TYR A 14 -17.65 -15.94 -21.58
N GLU A 15 -18.42 -15.23 -22.40
CA GLU A 15 -17.88 -14.31 -23.40
C GLU A 15 -17.52 -12.96 -22.74
N LEU A 16 -16.29 -12.84 -22.27
CA LEU A 16 -15.80 -11.63 -21.58
C LEU A 16 -15.22 -10.59 -22.53
N SER A 17 -15.20 -10.86 -23.84
CA SER A 17 -14.66 -9.95 -24.87
C SER A 17 -15.46 -8.65 -25.06
N SER A 18 -16.67 -8.57 -24.49
CA SER A 18 -17.44 -7.32 -24.42
C SER A 18 -16.87 -6.30 -23.45
N ILE A 19 -16.04 -6.72 -22.48
CA ILE A 19 -15.34 -5.85 -21.54
C ILE A 19 -14.29 -5.05 -22.29
N LYS A 20 -14.39 -3.72 -22.26
CA LYS A 20 -13.44 -2.79 -22.90
C LYS A 20 -12.41 -2.25 -21.93
N ALA A 21 -12.86 -1.88 -20.74
CA ALA A 21 -12.05 -1.27 -19.70
C ALA A 21 -12.59 -1.62 -18.32
N CYS A 22 -11.67 -1.76 -17.37
CA CYS A 22 -11.95 -1.93 -15.96
C CYS A 22 -11.00 -1.06 -15.14
N ILE A 23 -11.45 -0.64 -13.96
CA ILE A 23 -10.63 0.09 -13.01
C ILE A 23 -10.54 -0.74 -11.73
N SER A 24 -9.34 -0.90 -11.20
CA SER A 24 -9.08 -1.43 -9.87
C SER A 24 -8.73 -0.28 -8.93
N GLY A 25 -9.29 -0.31 -7.73
CA GLY A 25 -9.00 0.70 -6.69
C GLY A 25 -9.15 0.11 -5.29
N ALA A 26 -8.93 0.94 -4.29
CA ALA A 26 -9.01 0.63 -2.85
C ALA A 26 -7.90 -0.31 -2.30
N ALA A 27 -7.19 -1.03 -3.16
CA ALA A 27 -6.04 -1.87 -2.80
C ALA A 27 -5.07 -1.95 -3.97
N PRO A 28 -3.78 -2.17 -3.73
CA PRO A 28 -2.80 -2.38 -4.80
C PRO A 28 -3.21 -3.52 -5.74
N LEU A 29 -2.99 -3.33 -7.03
CA LEU A 29 -3.29 -4.33 -8.05
C LEU A 29 -2.03 -5.12 -8.38
N PRO A 30 -1.94 -6.43 -8.04
CA PRO A 30 -0.79 -7.25 -8.44
C PRO A 30 -0.69 -7.33 -9.97
N ILE A 31 0.53 -7.22 -10.48
CA ILE A 31 0.82 -7.22 -11.93
C ILE A 31 0.29 -8.48 -12.59
N GLU A 32 0.51 -9.65 -11.96
CA GLU A 32 0.06 -10.94 -12.48
C GLU A 32 -1.46 -11.03 -12.59
N VAL A 33 -2.18 -10.42 -11.65
CA VAL A 33 -3.66 -10.36 -11.66
C VAL A 33 -4.13 -9.50 -12.81
N GLN A 34 -3.49 -8.36 -13.02
CA GLN A 34 -3.79 -7.45 -14.12
C GLN A 34 -3.57 -8.11 -15.48
N GLU A 35 -2.38 -8.67 -15.69
CA GLU A 35 -2.04 -9.34 -16.95
C GLU A 35 -2.95 -10.53 -17.25
N SER A 36 -3.24 -11.36 -16.24
CA SER A 36 -4.11 -12.51 -16.41
C SER A 36 -5.53 -12.09 -16.78
N PHE A 37 -6.06 -11.04 -16.14
CA PHE A 37 -7.38 -10.50 -16.43
C PHE A 37 -7.46 -9.90 -17.85
N GLU A 38 -6.45 -9.15 -18.27
CA GLU A 38 -6.39 -8.57 -19.60
C GLU A 38 -6.27 -9.65 -20.70
N LYS A 39 -5.48 -10.71 -20.46
CA LYS A 39 -5.40 -11.88 -21.37
C LYS A 39 -6.76 -12.59 -21.48
N LEU A 40 -7.52 -12.65 -20.38
CA LEU A 40 -8.83 -13.31 -20.32
C LEU A 40 -9.91 -12.50 -21.07
N THR A 41 -9.95 -11.18 -20.86
CA THR A 41 -11.03 -10.31 -21.35
C THR A 41 -10.71 -9.58 -22.65
N ARG A 42 -9.43 -9.43 -22.97
CA ARG A 42 -8.91 -8.53 -24.03
C ARG A 42 -9.23 -7.05 -23.78
N GLY A 43 -9.81 -6.72 -22.62
CA GLY A 43 -10.04 -5.36 -22.15
C GLY A 43 -8.85 -4.81 -21.38
N ARG A 44 -8.81 -3.52 -21.13
CA ARG A 44 -7.81 -2.90 -20.28
C ARG A 44 -8.26 -2.89 -18.84
N LEU A 45 -7.35 -3.25 -17.92
CA LEU A 45 -7.51 -3.08 -16.49
C LEU A 45 -6.48 -2.04 -16.02
N VAL A 46 -6.96 -0.92 -15.49
CA VAL A 46 -6.11 0.15 -14.99
C VAL A 46 -6.27 0.33 -13.49
N GLU A 47 -5.22 0.82 -12.84
CA GLU A 47 -5.28 1.17 -11.43
C GLU A 47 -5.73 2.62 -11.27
N GLY A 48 -6.65 2.85 -10.33
CA GLY A 48 -7.09 4.15 -9.86
C GLY A 48 -6.90 4.26 -8.36
N TYR A 49 -6.67 5.46 -7.88
CA TYR A 49 -6.46 5.76 -6.49
C TYR A 49 -7.39 6.88 -6.03
N GLY A 50 -7.79 6.77 -4.79
CA GLY A 50 -8.57 7.77 -4.12
C GLY A 50 -8.90 7.40 -2.69
N LEU A 51 -9.58 8.30 -2.02
CA LEU A 51 -9.95 8.19 -0.61
C LEU A 51 -11.31 8.87 -0.40
N THR A 52 -12.00 8.52 0.68
CA THR A 52 -13.34 9.05 0.99
C THR A 52 -13.33 10.58 1.03
N GLU A 53 -12.27 11.15 1.57
CA GLU A 53 -12.03 12.58 1.70
C GLU A 53 -11.88 13.31 0.36
N ALA A 54 -11.76 12.56 -0.74
CA ALA A 54 -11.64 13.08 -2.11
C ALA A 54 -12.76 12.61 -3.07
N SER A 55 -13.86 12.06 -2.58
CA SER A 55 -15.16 11.78 -3.23
C SER A 55 -15.15 10.93 -4.53
N PRO A 56 -14.51 9.79 -4.69
CA PRO A 56 -13.31 9.33 -4.00
C PRO A 56 -12.02 9.49 -4.81
N VAL A 57 -12.10 9.62 -6.18
CA VAL A 57 -10.96 9.42 -7.09
C VAL A 57 -10.12 10.68 -7.23
N THR A 58 -8.80 10.54 -7.15
CA THR A 58 -7.84 11.61 -7.42
C THR A 58 -6.86 11.26 -8.54
N HIS A 59 -6.51 9.98 -8.72
CA HIS A 59 -5.57 9.54 -9.74
C HIS A 59 -6.11 8.32 -10.48
N SER A 60 -5.72 8.18 -11.74
CA SER A 60 -5.98 6.99 -12.52
C SER A 60 -4.91 6.81 -13.60
N ASN A 61 -4.52 5.56 -13.85
CA ASN A 61 -3.79 5.25 -15.06
C ASN A 61 -4.68 5.48 -16.29
N PRO A 62 -4.15 6.05 -17.36
CA PRO A 62 -4.92 6.27 -18.59
C PRO A 62 -5.41 4.96 -19.22
N LEU A 63 -6.68 4.94 -19.64
CA LEU A 63 -7.22 3.84 -20.43
C LEU A 63 -6.59 3.78 -21.82
N TYR A 64 -6.25 4.95 -22.38
CA TYR A 64 -5.61 5.09 -23.68
C TYR A 64 -4.30 5.86 -23.53
N GLY A 65 -3.30 5.48 -24.29
CA GLY A 65 -1.97 6.09 -24.22
C GLY A 65 -1.01 5.35 -23.30
N LEU A 66 -0.05 6.09 -22.75
CA LEU A 66 0.97 5.55 -21.85
C LEU A 66 0.33 5.13 -20.53
N ARG A 67 0.61 3.92 -20.09
CA ARG A 67 0.21 3.37 -18.81
C ARG A 67 1.45 2.82 -18.11
N LYS A 68 1.63 3.15 -16.86
CA LYS A 68 2.71 2.63 -16.02
C LYS A 68 2.13 1.68 -14.97
N VAL A 69 2.32 0.39 -15.19
CA VAL A 69 1.89 -0.66 -14.25
C VAL A 69 2.62 -0.50 -12.92
N GLY A 70 1.90 -0.72 -11.81
CA GLY A 70 2.44 -0.51 -10.45
C GLY A 70 2.39 0.93 -9.97
N THR A 71 1.83 1.86 -10.78
CA THR A 71 1.54 3.23 -10.36
C THR A 71 0.04 3.46 -10.24
N ILE A 72 -0.36 4.44 -9.46
CA ILE A 72 -1.75 4.92 -9.41
C ILE A 72 -2.12 5.82 -10.59
N GLY A 73 -1.18 6.08 -11.49
CA GLY A 73 -1.36 6.91 -12.67
C GLY A 73 -1.08 8.38 -12.42
N VAL A 74 -1.79 9.23 -13.15
CA VAL A 74 -1.71 10.69 -13.10
C VAL A 74 -2.97 11.28 -12.45
N PRO A 75 -2.93 12.53 -11.95
CA PRO A 75 -4.11 13.20 -11.43
C PRO A 75 -5.24 13.24 -12.48
N ILE A 76 -6.48 13.05 -12.04
CA ILE A 76 -7.65 13.24 -12.90
C ILE A 76 -7.86 14.73 -13.22
N PRO A 77 -8.66 15.08 -14.26
CA PRO A 77 -8.91 16.48 -14.61
C PRO A 77 -9.36 17.34 -13.42
N ASN A 78 -8.85 18.56 -13.33
CA ASN A 78 -9.08 19.54 -12.26
C ASN A 78 -8.56 19.11 -10.88
N THR A 79 -7.62 18.16 -10.82
CA THR A 79 -6.94 17.73 -9.60
C THR A 79 -5.48 18.10 -9.68
N ASP A 80 -5.01 18.89 -8.73
CA ASP A 80 -3.59 19.15 -8.51
C ASP A 80 -3.05 18.13 -7.50
N ALA A 81 -1.84 17.64 -7.72
CA ALA A 81 -1.17 16.72 -6.81
C ALA A 81 0.32 17.02 -6.75
N LYS A 82 0.93 16.85 -5.59
CA LYS A 82 2.37 16.98 -5.39
C LYS A 82 2.85 16.15 -4.21
N ILE A 83 4.16 15.98 -4.13
CA ILE A 83 4.83 15.30 -3.02
C ILE A 83 5.47 16.34 -2.12
N VAL A 84 5.25 16.22 -0.82
CA VAL A 84 5.85 17.10 0.19
C VAL A 84 6.66 16.29 1.21
N ASP A 85 7.62 16.95 1.81
CA ASP A 85 8.42 16.34 2.89
C ASP A 85 7.55 15.94 4.08
N LEU A 86 7.82 14.77 4.64
CA LEU A 86 7.01 14.17 5.72
C LEU A 86 7.05 14.97 7.04
N VAL A 87 8.09 15.79 7.23
CA VAL A 87 8.34 16.54 8.47
C VAL A 87 8.11 18.03 8.25
N THR A 88 8.75 18.61 7.22
CA THR A 88 8.69 20.06 6.97
C THR A 88 7.45 20.49 6.19
N GLY A 89 6.87 19.58 5.40
CA GLY A 89 5.76 19.89 4.49
C GLY A 89 6.18 20.68 3.25
N GLU A 90 7.47 20.86 3.02
CA GLU A 90 8.00 21.56 1.83
C GLU A 90 7.85 20.69 0.58
N ASP A 91 7.68 21.33 -0.57
CA ASP A 91 7.55 20.66 -1.86
C ASP A 91 8.83 19.88 -2.21
N LEU A 92 8.68 18.64 -2.63
CA LEU A 92 9.79 17.79 -3.05
C LEU A 92 9.85 17.68 -4.60
N PRO A 93 11.07 17.62 -5.16
CA PRO A 93 11.24 17.38 -6.58
C PRO A 93 10.88 15.94 -6.97
N ASN A 94 10.64 15.73 -8.28
CA ASN A 94 10.37 14.41 -8.84
C ASN A 94 11.41 13.37 -8.42
N GLY A 95 10.98 12.15 -8.14
CA GLY A 95 11.82 11.04 -7.71
C GLY A 95 12.14 11.03 -6.20
N LYS A 96 11.64 12.01 -5.44
CA LYS A 96 11.75 11.98 -3.97
C LYS A 96 10.50 11.41 -3.34
N VAL A 97 10.69 10.62 -2.30
CA VAL A 97 9.62 10.01 -1.51
C VAL A 97 9.16 11.00 -0.44
N GLY A 98 7.86 11.20 -0.33
CA GLY A 98 7.24 12.08 0.66
C GLY A 98 5.73 11.84 0.76
N GLU A 99 4.99 12.73 1.41
CA GLU A 99 3.55 12.64 1.52
C GLU A 99 2.87 13.15 0.25
N LEU A 100 1.94 12.37 -0.28
CA LEU A 100 1.06 12.80 -1.35
C LEU A 100 0.05 13.78 -0.80
N ILE A 101 -0.02 14.99 -1.37
CA ILE A 101 -1.10 15.94 -1.11
C ILE A 101 -1.84 16.26 -2.39
N VAL A 102 -3.15 16.48 -2.27
CA VAL A 102 -4.04 16.67 -3.40
C VAL A 102 -4.96 17.87 -3.19
N LYS A 103 -5.32 18.55 -4.27
CA LYS A 103 -6.24 19.67 -4.27
C LYS A 103 -7.16 19.58 -5.48
N GLY A 104 -8.45 19.83 -5.29
CA GLY A 104 -9.42 19.77 -6.37
C GLY A 104 -10.85 20.00 -5.87
N PRO A 105 -11.81 20.15 -6.78
CA PRO A 105 -13.21 20.44 -6.42
C PRO A 105 -13.90 19.27 -5.70
N GLN A 106 -13.35 18.06 -5.78
CA GLN A 106 -13.88 16.84 -5.14
C GLN A 106 -13.40 16.64 -3.70
N ILE A 107 -12.49 17.50 -3.21
CA ILE A 107 -11.99 17.39 -1.84
C ILE A 107 -13.09 17.81 -0.87
N MET A 108 -13.27 17.04 0.22
CA MET A 108 -14.24 17.32 1.27
C MET A 108 -14.00 18.67 1.94
N SER A 109 -15.04 19.25 2.52
CA SER A 109 -14.94 20.47 3.34
C SER A 109 -14.51 20.18 4.79
N GLY A 110 -14.54 18.95 5.24
CA GLY A 110 -14.23 18.51 6.59
C GLY A 110 -15.03 17.27 6.98
N TYR A 111 -14.76 16.74 8.18
CA TYR A 111 -15.55 15.66 8.76
C TYR A 111 -16.82 16.20 9.43
N TRP A 112 -17.84 15.36 9.53
CA TRP A 112 -19.06 15.69 10.23
C TRP A 112 -18.90 15.48 11.74
N GLY A 113 -19.28 16.46 12.55
CA GLY A 113 -19.21 16.43 14.03
C GLY A 113 -18.10 17.33 14.56
N THR A 114 -18.39 18.02 15.65
CA THR A 114 -17.45 18.98 16.28
C THR A 114 -16.23 18.30 16.92
N GLU A 115 -16.38 17.04 17.34
CA GLU A 115 -15.28 16.22 17.89
C GLU A 115 -14.17 15.89 16.87
N HIS A 116 -14.40 16.13 15.58
CA HIS A 116 -13.46 15.83 14.50
C HIS A 116 -12.89 17.07 13.82
N GLU A 117 -13.17 18.28 14.33
CA GLU A 117 -12.68 19.53 13.74
C GLU A 117 -11.15 19.58 13.73
N ASP A 118 -10.50 19.20 14.84
CA ASP A 118 -9.03 19.17 14.94
C ASP A 118 -8.41 18.17 13.95
N GLU A 119 -9.04 17.02 13.72
CA GLU A 119 -8.59 16.04 12.73
C GLU A 119 -8.71 16.59 11.31
N ALA A 120 -9.84 17.27 10.99
CA ALA A 120 -10.04 17.88 9.69
C ALA A 120 -9.03 19.01 9.42
N GLU A 121 -8.76 19.86 10.40
CA GLU A 121 -7.75 20.93 10.30
C GLU A 121 -6.32 20.35 10.14
N SER A 122 -6.05 19.18 10.72
CA SER A 122 -4.75 18.53 10.60
C SER A 122 -4.45 18.03 9.19
N ILE A 123 -5.47 17.63 8.42
CA ILE A 123 -5.33 17.05 7.09
C ILE A 123 -5.74 17.98 5.95
N LEU A 124 -6.47 19.07 6.23
CA LEU A 124 -6.87 20.10 5.26
C LEU A 124 -6.12 21.40 5.56
N ARG A 125 -5.12 21.76 4.73
CA ARG A 125 -4.30 22.96 4.92
C ARG A 125 -4.20 23.73 3.60
N ASP A 126 -4.60 25.01 3.61
CA ASP A 126 -4.54 25.88 2.44
C ASP A 126 -5.24 25.32 1.18
N GLY A 127 -6.30 24.55 1.40
CA GLY A 127 -7.06 23.88 0.34
C GLY A 127 -6.40 22.60 -0.21
N TRP A 128 -5.33 22.13 0.42
CA TRP A 128 -4.70 20.83 0.14
C TRP A 128 -5.14 19.79 1.15
N LEU A 129 -5.48 18.61 0.65
CA LEU A 129 -5.72 17.42 1.46
C LEU A 129 -4.41 16.65 1.61
N TYR A 130 -3.92 16.53 2.85
CA TYR A 130 -2.81 15.67 3.24
C TYR A 130 -3.33 14.24 3.39
N THR A 131 -2.98 13.39 2.43
CA THR A 131 -3.64 12.07 2.31
C THR A 131 -3.18 11.04 3.36
N GLY A 132 -2.05 11.30 4.02
CA GLY A 132 -1.39 10.33 4.88
C GLY A 132 -0.77 9.17 4.10
N ASP A 133 -0.74 9.23 2.76
CA ASP A 133 -0.08 8.25 1.91
C ASP A 133 1.31 8.75 1.51
N VAL A 134 2.32 7.90 1.69
CA VAL A 134 3.68 8.14 1.22
C VAL A 134 3.78 7.69 -0.23
N ALA A 135 4.28 8.57 -1.08
CA ALA A 135 4.34 8.34 -2.52
C ALA A 135 5.59 8.97 -3.14
N VAL A 136 5.82 8.63 -4.40
CA VAL A 136 6.82 9.26 -5.26
C VAL A 136 6.16 9.63 -6.59
N MET A 137 6.56 10.77 -7.16
CA MET A 137 6.17 11.18 -8.51
C MET A 137 7.38 11.04 -9.44
N ASP A 138 7.19 10.39 -10.58
CA ASP A 138 8.25 10.28 -11.58
C ASP A 138 8.33 11.51 -12.50
N SER A 139 9.31 11.51 -13.42
CA SER A 139 9.53 12.61 -14.38
C SER A 139 8.40 12.79 -15.39
N ASP A 140 7.55 11.78 -15.59
CA ASP A 140 6.40 11.83 -16.49
C ASP A 140 5.09 12.20 -15.77
N GLY A 141 5.16 12.49 -14.45
CA GLY A 141 4.02 12.87 -13.63
C GLY A 141 3.15 11.70 -13.15
N TYR A 142 3.69 10.47 -13.18
CA TYR A 142 3.01 9.30 -12.62
C TYR A 142 3.35 9.13 -11.14
N PHE A 143 2.34 8.84 -10.35
CA PHE A 143 2.47 8.65 -8.91
C PHE A 143 2.47 7.16 -8.56
N GLN A 144 3.33 6.77 -7.61
CA GLN A 144 3.38 5.44 -7.04
C GLN A 144 3.24 5.55 -5.52
N ILE A 145 2.28 4.83 -4.96
CA ILE A 145 2.13 4.72 -3.50
C ILE A 145 3.16 3.73 -2.96
N ILE A 146 3.92 4.18 -1.98
CA ILE A 146 4.96 3.40 -1.29
C ILE A 146 4.38 2.79 -0.01
N SER A 147 3.75 3.61 0.85
CA SER A 147 3.26 3.19 2.17
C SER A 147 2.19 4.14 2.69
N ARG A 148 1.71 3.89 3.91
CA ARG A 148 1.01 4.87 4.74
C ARG A 148 2.00 5.58 5.66
N LYS A 149 1.84 6.89 5.86
CA LYS A 149 2.68 7.67 6.79
C LYS A 149 2.68 7.08 8.20
N ARG A 150 1.51 6.70 8.70
CA ARG A 150 1.33 6.07 10.01
C ARG A 150 1.91 4.65 10.12
N ASP A 151 2.08 3.96 8.98
CA ASP A 151 2.62 2.60 8.93
C ASP A 151 4.15 2.62 8.71
N THR A 152 4.75 3.79 8.45
CA THR A 152 6.20 3.95 8.31
C THR A 152 6.87 3.63 9.64
N ILE A 153 7.89 2.77 9.59
CA ILE A 153 8.62 2.31 10.76
C ILE A 153 9.88 3.16 10.92
N MET A 154 10.02 3.82 12.06
CA MET A 154 11.18 4.65 12.36
C MET A 154 12.23 3.85 13.12
N THR A 155 13.33 3.48 12.44
CA THR A 155 14.48 2.78 13.03
C THR A 155 15.65 3.77 13.19
N GLY A 156 15.71 4.43 14.34
CA GLY A 156 16.62 5.55 14.55
C GLY A 156 16.30 6.71 13.61
N VAL A 157 17.23 7.07 12.73
CA VAL A 157 17.07 8.16 11.75
C VAL A 157 16.50 7.70 10.40
N TYR A 158 16.22 6.41 10.25
CA TYR A 158 15.78 5.84 8.97
C TYR A 158 14.29 5.56 8.99
N SER A 159 13.64 5.86 7.85
CA SER A 159 12.26 5.46 7.58
C SER A 159 12.26 4.15 6.80
N VAL A 160 11.64 3.12 7.36
CA VAL A 160 11.48 1.81 6.72
C VAL A 160 10.00 1.64 6.36
N TYR A 161 9.75 1.31 5.11
CA TYR A 161 8.41 1.07 4.62
C TYR A 161 8.09 -0.42 4.71
N PRO A 162 7.00 -0.81 5.40
CA PRO A 162 6.62 -2.22 5.55
C PRO A 162 6.61 -3.00 4.24
N ARG A 163 6.14 -2.37 3.17
CA ARG A 163 6.04 -2.98 1.85
C ARG A 163 7.38 -3.44 1.29
N ASP A 164 8.44 -2.65 1.45
CA ASP A 164 9.77 -3.00 0.92
C ASP A 164 10.28 -4.28 1.56
N VAL A 165 10.03 -4.46 2.85
CA VAL A 165 10.39 -5.68 3.59
C VAL A 165 9.48 -6.85 3.21
N GLU A 166 8.17 -6.60 3.07
CA GLU A 166 7.19 -7.59 2.64
C GLU A 166 7.51 -8.13 1.23
N GLU A 167 7.88 -7.27 0.28
CA GLU A 167 8.27 -7.66 -1.08
C GLU A 167 9.47 -8.61 -1.07
N VAL A 168 10.48 -8.34 -0.23
CA VAL A 168 11.63 -9.24 -0.07
C VAL A 168 11.21 -10.59 0.53
N LEU A 169 10.31 -10.59 1.52
CA LEU A 169 9.79 -11.83 2.10
C LEU A 169 9.03 -12.67 1.06
N TYR A 170 8.28 -12.03 0.16
CA TYR A 170 7.56 -12.70 -0.93
C TYR A 170 8.48 -13.28 -2.03
N GLU A 171 9.76 -12.88 -2.12
CA GLU A 171 10.73 -13.54 -3.01
C GLU A 171 10.93 -15.03 -2.63
N ASN A 172 10.67 -15.39 -1.38
CA ASN A 172 10.69 -16.77 -0.95
C ASN A 172 9.36 -17.46 -1.31
N ASN A 173 9.43 -18.44 -2.22
CA ASN A 173 8.26 -19.14 -2.74
C ASN A 173 7.48 -19.96 -1.70
N LYS A 174 8.03 -20.16 -0.50
CA LYS A 174 7.36 -20.80 0.64
C LYS A 174 6.49 -19.83 1.45
N VAL A 175 6.58 -18.52 1.22
CA VAL A 175 5.76 -17.50 1.86
C VAL A 175 4.41 -17.42 1.14
N LEU A 176 3.33 -17.55 1.89
CA LEU A 176 1.96 -17.33 1.40
C LEU A 176 1.54 -15.89 1.59
N GLU A 177 1.75 -15.37 2.82
CA GLU A 177 1.44 -13.99 3.19
C GLU A 177 2.51 -13.45 4.13
N ALA A 178 2.73 -12.16 4.05
CA ALA A 178 3.61 -11.44 4.98
C ALA A 178 2.97 -10.09 5.35
N ALA A 179 3.20 -9.68 6.60
CA ALA A 179 2.87 -8.33 7.07
C ALA A 179 3.97 -7.86 8.01
N VAL A 180 4.40 -6.63 7.84
CA VAL A 180 5.48 -6.02 8.60
C VAL A 180 4.95 -4.82 9.38
N VAL A 181 5.36 -4.72 10.64
CA VAL A 181 4.98 -3.64 11.55
C VAL A 181 6.19 -3.14 12.35
N GLY A 182 6.12 -1.89 12.79
CA GLY A 182 7.00 -1.34 13.80
C GLY A 182 6.48 -1.69 15.20
N VAL A 183 7.35 -2.23 16.03
CA VAL A 183 7.06 -2.43 17.46
C VAL A 183 7.88 -1.44 18.27
N GLY A 184 7.18 -0.62 19.08
CA GLY A 184 7.79 0.45 19.86
C GLY A 184 8.74 -0.07 20.94
N GLN A 185 9.74 0.77 21.28
CA GLN A 185 10.58 0.65 22.47
C GLN A 185 10.37 1.88 23.38
N GLU A 186 10.77 1.77 24.63
CA GLU A 186 10.62 2.85 25.63
C GLU A 186 11.33 4.15 25.24
N ASN A 187 12.35 4.09 24.37
CA ASN A 187 13.11 5.25 23.87
C ASN A 187 12.52 5.90 22.61
N GLY A 188 11.35 5.43 22.13
CA GLY A 188 10.71 5.94 20.91
C GLY A 188 11.24 5.36 19.60
N GLU A 189 12.28 4.53 19.63
CA GLU A 189 12.71 3.76 18.47
C GLU A 189 11.78 2.58 18.23
N GLN A 190 11.59 2.24 16.94
CA GLN A 190 10.83 1.06 16.57
C GLN A 190 11.77 -0.04 16.07
N LYS A 191 11.42 -1.29 16.39
CA LYS A 191 12.01 -2.48 15.78
C LYS A 191 11.05 -3.05 14.75
N ILE A 192 11.61 -3.59 13.68
CA ILE A 192 10.83 -4.20 12.60
C ILE A 192 10.46 -5.62 13.01
N LYS A 193 9.16 -5.93 13.05
CA LYS A 193 8.65 -7.29 13.25
C LYS A 193 7.86 -7.73 12.01
N ALA A 194 8.17 -8.92 11.52
CA ALA A 194 7.49 -9.53 10.40
C ALA A 194 6.60 -10.69 10.87
N PHE A 195 5.34 -10.68 10.42
CA PHE A 195 4.41 -11.80 10.57
C PHE A 195 4.29 -12.52 9.24
N VAL A 196 4.52 -13.82 9.22
CA VAL A 196 4.59 -14.62 7.99
C VAL A 196 3.66 -15.82 8.09
N VAL A 197 2.85 -16.01 7.05
CA VAL A 197 2.05 -17.24 6.85
C VAL A 197 2.78 -18.13 5.85
N PRO A 198 3.30 -19.29 6.24
CA PRO A 198 3.92 -20.24 5.32
C PRO A 198 2.88 -20.87 4.38
N ARG A 199 3.31 -21.26 3.18
CA ARG A 199 2.48 -22.10 2.32
C ARG A 199 2.30 -23.49 2.94
N PRO A 200 1.13 -24.11 2.76
CA PRO A 200 0.89 -25.48 3.23
C PRO A 200 1.95 -26.46 2.73
N ASN A 201 2.34 -27.39 3.59
CA ASN A 201 3.31 -28.45 3.27
C ASN A 201 4.72 -27.94 2.91
N THR A 202 5.11 -26.76 3.35
CA THR A 202 6.47 -26.24 3.20
C THR A 202 7.19 -26.21 4.55
N SER A 203 8.50 -26.48 4.54
CA SER A 203 9.37 -26.22 5.70
C SER A 203 10.05 -24.88 5.48
N LEU A 204 9.66 -23.89 6.26
CA LEU A 204 10.19 -22.51 6.24
C LEU A 204 10.72 -22.17 7.63
N THR A 205 11.94 -21.64 7.72
CA THR A 205 12.53 -21.23 9.00
C THR A 205 12.71 -19.72 9.09
N LYS A 206 12.80 -19.21 10.32
CA LYS A 206 13.04 -17.78 10.58
C LYS A 206 14.42 -17.37 10.05
N GLU A 207 15.41 -18.22 10.25
CA GLU A 207 16.80 -18.03 9.82
C GLU A 207 16.91 -17.89 8.30
N GLU A 208 16.14 -18.70 7.55
CA GLU A 208 16.07 -18.64 6.08
C GLU A 208 15.58 -17.27 5.61
N LEU A 209 14.52 -16.75 6.23
CA LEU A 209 13.94 -15.46 5.90
C LEU A 209 14.82 -14.28 6.34
N ILE A 210 15.40 -14.34 7.53
CA ILE A 210 16.36 -13.32 8.00
C ILE A 210 17.58 -13.27 7.09
N ALA A 211 18.11 -14.44 6.67
CA ALA A 211 19.23 -14.49 5.73
C ALA A 211 18.87 -13.91 4.36
N LEU A 212 17.61 -14.08 3.90
CA LEU A 212 17.12 -13.44 2.68
C LEU A 212 17.07 -11.92 2.85
N CYS A 213 16.45 -11.43 3.93
CA CYS A 213 16.38 -9.99 4.21
C CYS A 213 17.77 -9.34 4.30
N LYS A 214 18.73 -9.96 5.00
CA LYS A 214 20.11 -9.46 5.10
C LYS A 214 20.83 -9.36 3.76
N ARG A 215 20.47 -10.14 2.75
CA ARG A 215 21.05 -10.06 1.40
C ARG A 215 20.41 -8.99 0.53
N ARG A 216 19.19 -8.59 0.84
CA ARG A 216 18.35 -7.77 -0.04
C ARG A 216 18.07 -6.37 0.51
N LEU A 217 18.17 -6.20 1.82
CA LEU A 217 17.85 -4.97 2.53
C LEU A 217 19.07 -4.42 3.24
N GLU A 218 19.05 -3.13 3.49
CA GLU A 218 20.01 -2.49 4.38
C GLU A 218 19.80 -2.97 5.83
N GLU A 219 20.86 -2.95 6.63
CA GLU A 219 20.86 -3.52 7.98
C GLU A 219 19.74 -2.96 8.88
N TYR A 220 19.47 -1.65 8.78
CA TYR A 220 18.41 -0.97 9.53
C TYR A 220 16.99 -1.42 9.13
N ALA A 221 16.82 -2.05 7.97
CA ALA A 221 15.53 -2.53 7.44
C ALA A 221 15.31 -4.04 7.65
N VAL A 222 16.29 -4.75 8.20
CA VAL A 222 16.16 -6.18 8.47
C VAL A 222 15.24 -6.42 9.66
N PRO A 223 14.23 -7.31 9.56
CA PRO A 223 13.38 -7.64 10.70
C PRO A 223 14.19 -8.15 11.89
N TRP A 224 13.95 -7.56 13.06
CA TRP A 224 14.49 -8.04 14.34
C TRP A 224 13.88 -9.38 14.74
N GLU A 225 12.59 -9.58 14.41
CA GLU A 225 11.85 -10.79 14.71
C GLU A 225 10.96 -11.19 13.53
N ILE A 226 10.85 -12.50 13.30
CA ILE A 226 9.85 -13.10 12.41
C ILE A 226 8.96 -14.02 13.24
N GLU A 227 7.65 -13.80 13.16
CA GLU A 227 6.65 -14.64 13.81
C GLU A 227 5.81 -15.35 12.74
N PHE A 228 5.71 -16.68 12.85
CA PHE A 228 4.82 -17.46 11.98
C PHE A 228 3.40 -17.45 12.53
N ARG A 229 2.44 -17.23 11.64
CA ARG A 229 1.00 -17.27 11.90
C ARG A 229 0.30 -18.21 10.92
N GLU A 230 -0.82 -18.77 11.32
CA GLU A 230 -1.69 -19.54 10.41
C GLU A 230 -2.48 -18.61 9.49
N ILE A 231 -2.85 -17.43 9.97
CA ILE A 231 -3.63 -16.42 9.27
C ILE A 231 -3.25 -15.01 9.74
N LEU A 232 -3.28 -14.03 8.83
CA LEU A 232 -3.19 -12.63 9.19
C LEU A 232 -4.58 -12.02 9.40
N PRO A 233 -4.75 -11.09 10.37
CA PRO A 233 -6.01 -10.38 10.57
C PRO A 233 -6.30 -9.50 9.35
N LYS A 234 -7.50 -9.64 8.78
CA LYS A 234 -7.92 -8.92 7.58
C LYS A 234 -9.29 -8.28 7.75
N SER A 235 -9.49 -7.17 7.07
CA SER A 235 -10.81 -6.58 6.89
C SER A 235 -11.66 -7.46 5.94
N PHE A 236 -12.96 -7.18 5.88
CA PHE A 236 -13.89 -7.87 4.97
C PHE A 236 -13.53 -7.70 3.48
N VAL A 237 -12.75 -6.68 3.12
CA VAL A 237 -12.21 -6.46 1.76
C VAL A 237 -10.85 -7.14 1.54
N GLY A 238 -10.32 -7.87 2.53
CA GLY A 238 -9.07 -8.63 2.42
C GLY A 238 -7.80 -7.83 2.73
N LYS A 239 -7.90 -6.59 3.23
CA LYS A 239 -6.76 -5.77 3.63
C LYS A 239 -6.26 -6.19 5.01
N VAL A 240 -4.95 -6.41 5.16
CA VAL A 240 -4.31 -6.73 6.45
C VAL A 240 -4.50 -5.56 7.43
N LEU A 241 -4.97 -5.89 8.63
CA LEU A 241 -5.19 -4.95 9.74
C LEU A 241 -3.95 -4.92 10.63
N ARG A 242 -2.92 -4.16 10.21
CA ARG A 242 -1.62 -4.07 10.91
C ARG A 242 -1.76 -3.66 12.37
N ARG A 243 -2.75 -2.82 12.70
CA ARG A 243 -3.01 -2.40 14.09
C ARG A 243 -3.20 -3.60 15.02
N LEU A 244 -3.95 -4.60 14.59
CA LEU A 244 -4.19 -5.80 15.41
C LEU A 244 -2.92 -6.65 15.62
N LEU A 245 -1.92 -6.54 14.74
CA LEU A 245 -0.65 -7.23 14.89
C LEU A 245 0.29 -6.55 15.91
N THR A 246 0.05 -5.29 16.23
CA THR A 246 0.83 -4.55 17.24
C THR A 246 0.19 -4.61 18.64
N GLU A 247 -1.13 -4.84 18.71
CA GLU A 247 -1.90 -4.90 19.95
C GLU A 247 -1.79 -6.27 20.65
N ASP A 248 -1.44 -7.35 19.96
CA ASP A 248 -1.30 -8.74 20.48
C ASP A 248 -0.19 -8.92 21.56
N LYS A 249 0.40 -7.85 22.09
CA LYS A 249 1.47 -7.93 23.10
C LYS A 249 0.99 -8.18 24.54
N ASP A 250 -0.30 -8.05 24.85
CA ASP A 250 -0.77 -8.04 26.24
C ASP A 250 -1.42 -9.35 26.74
N GLU A 251 -1.56 -10.40 25.92
CA GLU A 251 -2.19 -11.65 26.38
C GLU A 251 -1.22 -12.81 26.68
N GLY A 252 0.10 -12.61 26.55
CA GLY A 252 1.13 -13.66 26.75
C GLY A 252 1.84 -13.68 28.10
N GLU A 253 1.61 -12.71 28.98
CA GLU A 253 2.17 -12.66 30.34
C GLU A 253 1.07 -12.47 31.39
N LYS A 254 0.30 -13.53 31.63
CA LYS A 254 -0.44 -13.73 32.90
C LYS A 254 -0.40 -15.18 33.31
#